data_9b239c9a82e959abacc5e6a0ebbeab14
#
_entry.id   9b239c9a82e959abacc5e6a0ebbeab14
#
_cell.length_a   1.000
_cell.length_b   1.000
_cell.length_c   1.000
_cell.angle_alpha   90.00
_cell.angle_beta   90.00
_cell.angle_gamma   90.00
#
_symmetry.space_group_name_H-M   'P 1'
#
loop_
_entity.id
_entity.type
_entity.pdbx_description
1 polymer ?
#
loop_
_entity_poly.entity_id
_entity_poly.type
_entity_poly.pdbx_seq_one_letter_code
_entity_poly.pdbx_strand_id
1 'polypeptide(L)'
;PQLFFTNPVSSVFSPENPSLDQDQVFEKVRFKFNRSDQKAEALERIESELRKWTKSESTINDARLVADELFTNAVFNAPFVDADNSSSGASRNLALVEMEEGHQGELFLGTDGQYFVIGCSDPYGKLNVKKLIERVQGCYLKGLAESMNMGEGGAGIGCFMCFQASTSYFAAVTPGNETLVLCMMPLKMSQRKKEQQPKNFHFMEFKNKDQK
;
A
#
# COMPACT_ATOMS: atom_id res chain seq x y z
N PRO A 1 16.84 -8.98 -4.12
CA PRO A 1 15.83 -8.88 -3.04
C PRO A 1 15.98 -7.58 -2.25
N GLN A 2 17.16 -7.31 -1.75
CA GLN A 2 17.43 -6.13 -0.92
C GLN A 2 17.11 -4.80 -1.63
N LEU A 3 17.38 -4.72 -2.94
CA LEU A 3 17.13 -3.52 -3.76
C LEU A 3 15.63 -3.16 -3.79
N PHE A 4 14.73 -4.15 -3.78
CA PHE A 4 13.28 -3.91 -3.82
C PHE A 4 12.80 -3.17 -2.56
N PHE A 5 13.32 -3.48 -1.39
CA PHE A 5 12.99 -2.77 -0.15
C PHE A 5 13.68 -1.41 -0.03
N THR A 6 14.94 -1.30 -0.49
CA THR A 6 15.69 -0.04 -0.37
C THR A 6 15.29 1.01 -1.41
N ASN A 7 14.95 0.57 -2.64
CA ASN A 7 14.53 1.43 -3.74
C ASN A 7 13.22 0.92 -4.40
N PRO A 8 12.12 0.88 -3.66
CA PRO A 8 10.89 0.23 -4.10
C PRO A 8 10.31 0.87 -5.37
N VAL A 9 10.31 2.19 -5.46
CA VAL A 9 9.80 2.92 -6.62
C VAL A 9 10.57 2.60 -7.89
N SER A 10 11.90 2.69 -7.83
CA SER A 10 12.76 2.37 -8.98
C SER A 10 12.72 0.90 -9.38
N SER A 11 12.41 0.01 -8.43
CA SER A 11 12.31 -1.43 -8.72
C SER A 11 11.04 -1.82 -9.47
N VAL A 12 9.99 -1.00 -9.36
CA VAL A 12 8.71 -1.21 -10.06
C VAL A 12 8.72 -0.59 -11.45
N PHE A 13 9.35 0.57 -11.60
CA PHE A 13 9.57 1.20 -12.89
C PHE A 13 10.87 0.66 -13.47
N SER A 14 10.77 -0.38 -14.30
CA SER A 14 11.94 -1.10 -14.83
C SER A 14 12.90 -0.17 -15.61
N PRO A 15 14.20 -0.24 -15.34
CA PRO A 15 15.23 0.47 -16.10
C PRO A 15 15.45 -0.08 -17.52
N GLU A 16 14.72 -1.14 -17.92
CA GLU A 16 14.88 -1.76 -19.24
C GLU A 16 14.18 -1.00 -20.37
N ASN A 17 13.52 0.11 -20.10
CA ASN A 17 13.04 0.98 -21.16
C ASN A 17 14.13 2.03 -21.50
N PRO A 18 14.96 1.82 -22.54
CA PRO A 18 16.06 2.72 -22.88
C PRO A 18 15.61 4.10 -23.38
N SER A 19 14.29 4.31 -23.52
CA SER A 19 13.70 5.60 -23.86
C SER A 19 13.30 6.42 -22.62
N LEU A 20 13.32 5.84 -21.43
CA LEU A 20 13.18 6.59 -20.19
C LEU A 20 14.58 7.09 -19.80
N ASP A 21 14.79 8.38 -19.98
CA ASP A 21 15.92 9.07 -19.40
C ASP A 21 16.04 8.66 -17.94
N GLN A 22 17.19 8.15 -17.50
CA GLN A 22 17.39 7.68 -16.12
C GLN A 22 17.05 8.75 -15.08
N ASP A 23 16.97 10.01 -15.52
CA ASP A 23 16.51 11.16 -14.75
C ASP A 23 14.98 11.26 -14.62
N GLN A 24 14.17 10.40 -15.24
CA GLN A 24 12.70 10.50 -15.25
C GLN A 24 11.96 9.56 -14.28
N VAL A 25 12.62 8.57 -13.71
CA VAL A 25 12.01 7.68 -12.70
C VAL A 25 12.30 8.24 -11.31
N PHE A 26 11.28 8.77 -10.63
CA PHE A 26 11.55 9.51 -9.41
C PHE A 26 10.59 9.16 -8.28
N GLU A 27 11.20 8.74 -7.18
CA GLU A 27 10.59 8.90 -5.88
C GLU A 27 10.50 10.40 -5.58
N LYS A 28 9.28 10.89 -5.39
CA LYS A 28 8.99 12.32 -5.15
C LYS A 28 8.62 12.61 -3.72
N VAL A 29 8.08 11.61 -3.02
CA VAL A 29 7.78 11.69 -1.60
C VAL A 29 8.30 10.43 -0.93
N ARG A 30 8.98 10.61 0.17
CA ARG A 30 9.29 9.59 1.18
C ARG A 30 8.96 10.20 2.54
N PHE A 31 7.94 9.67 3.17
CA PHE A 31 7.44 10.17 4.44
C PHE A 31 7.59 9.09 5.50
N LYS A 32 8.45 9.32 6.49
CA LYS A 32 8.64 8.44 7.64
C LYS A 32 7.65 8.76 8.72
N PHE A 33 7.10 7.73 9.34
CA PHE A 33 6.14 7.87 10.42
C PHE A 33 6.31 6.75 11.45
N ASN A 34 5.92 7.03 12.67
CA ASN A 34 5.83 6.06 13.76
C ASN A 34 4.56 6.22 14.60
N ARG A 35 3.70 7.22 14.29
CA ARG A 35 2.48 7.51 15.05
C ARG A 35 1.28 7.75 14.13
N SER A 36 0.11 7.41 14.65
CA SER A 36 -1.15 7.53 13.90
C SER A 36 -1.57 8.97 13.59
N ASP A 37 -1.20 9.95 14.42
CA ASP A 37 -1.51 11.38 14.22
C ASP A 37 -0.76 12.01 13.04
N GLN A 38 0.31 11.36 12.56
CA GLN A 38 1.06 11.80 11.37
C GLN A 38 0.33 11.49 10.05
N LYS A 39 -0.78 10.74 10.09
CA LYS A 39 -1.52 10.33 8.90
C LYS A 39 -1.99 11.50 8.06
N ALA A 40 -2.57 12.51 8.68
CA ALA A 40 -3.09 13.68 7.95
C ALA A 40 -1.99 14.39 7.14
N GLU A 41 -0.83 14.61 7.74
CA GLU A 41 0.33 15.21 7.07
C GLU A 41 0.84 14.33 5.92
N ALA A 42 0.93 13.02 6.14
CA ALA A 42 1.37 12.07 5.12
C ALA A 42 0.46 12.11 3.88
N LEU A 43 -0.86 12.07 4.08
CA LEU A 43 -1.84 12.14 2.99
C LEU A 43 -1.81 13.47 2.25
N GLU A 44 -1.65 14.59 2.96
CA GLU A 44 -1.54 15.93 2.36
C GLU A 44 -0.29 16.03 1.47
N ARG A 45 0.85 15.49 1.89
CA ARG A 45 2.07 15.45 1.08
C ARG A 45 1.89 14.65 -0.20
N ILE A 46 1.27 13.45 -0.12
CA ILE A 46 0.96 12.63 -1.30
C ILE A 46 0.05 13.39 -2.26
N GLU A 47 -1.05 13.94 -1.75
CA GLU A 47 -2.03 14.68 -2.57
C GLU A 47 -1.40 15.92 -3.22
N SER A 48 -0.66 16.71 -2.46
CA SER A 48 0.00 17.93 -2.95
C SER A 48 0.97 17.63 -4.09
N GLU A 49 1.75 16.57 -3.98
CA GLU A 49 2.67 16.17 -5.05
C GLU A 49 1.92 15.64 -6.27
N LEU A 50 0.91 14.78 -6.07
CA LEU A 50 0.13 14.20 -7.17
C LEU A 50 -0.63 15.26 -7.97
N ARG A 51 -1.13 16.33 -7.33
CA ARG A 51 -1.79 17.46 -8.00
C ARG A 51 -0.89 18.22 -8.98
N LYS A 52 0.42 18.07 -8.90
CA LYS A 52 1.36 18.61 -9.90
C LYS A 52 1.34 17.80 -11.21
N TRP A 53 0.98 16.51 -11.13
CA TRP A 53 1.02 15.58 -12.27
C TRP A 53 -0.32 15.35 -12.93
N THR A 54 -1.42 15.46 -12.18
CA THR A 54 -2.78 15.23 -12.69
C THR A 54 -3.79 16.23 -12.15
N LYS A 55 -4.83 16.49 -12.94
CA LYS A 55 -6.01 17.27 -12.54
C LYS A 55 -7.25 16.39 -12.37
N SER A 56 -7.10 15.07 -12.48
CA SER A 56 -8.18 14.11 -12.31
C SER A 56 -8.50 13.93 -10.83
N GLU A 57 -9.61 14.49 -10.37
CA GLU A 57 -10.07 14.30 -8.98
C GLU A 57 -10.33 12.82 -8.65
N SER A 58 -10.81 12.03 -9.61
CA SER A 58 -10.97 10.58 -9.42
C SER A 58 -9.63 9.90 -9.13
N THR A 59 -8.58 10.23 -9.89
CA THR A 59 -7.23 9.69 -9.66
C THR A 59 -6.67 10.12 -8.30
N ILE A 60 -6.90 11.37 -7.91
CA ILE A 60 -6.45 11.91 -6.62
C ILE A 60 -7.17 11.21 -5.46
N ASN A 61 -8.49 11.02 -5.58
CA ASN A 61 -9.29 10.33 -4.56
C ASN A 61 -8.87 8.86 -4.41
N ASP A 62 -8.64 8.15 -5.51
CA ASP A 62 -8.14 6.78 -5.48
C ASP A 62 -6.76 6.70 -4.82
N ALA A 63 -5.88 7.62 -5.14
CA ALA A 63 -4.54 7.71 -4.55
C ALA A 63 -4.60 7.98 -3.05
N ARG A 64 -5.47 8.90 -2.61
CA ARG A 64 -5.69 9.21 -1.21
C ARG A 64 -6.23 8.01 -0.44
N LEU A 65 -7.19 7.29 -1.01
CA LEU A 65 -7.74 6.06 -0.44
C LEU A 65 -6.64 5.01 -0.25
N VAL A 66 -5.81 4.79 -1.28
CA VAL A 66 -4.70 3.84 -1.20
C VAL A 66 -3.69 4.25 -0.12
N ALA A 67 -3.28 5.51 -0.10
CA ALA A 67 -2.33 6.01 0.90
C ALA A 67 -2.88 5.89 2.32
N ASP A 68 -4.17 6.21 2.53
CA ASP A 68 -4.86 6.09 3.82
C ASP A 68 -4.87 4.65 4.33
N GLU A 69 -5.24 3.71 3.47
CA GLU A 69 -5.32 2.29 3.81
C GLU A 69 -3.93 1.70 4.10
N LEU A 70 -2.94 2.00 3.26
CA LEU A 70 -1.59 1.50 3.46
C LEU A 70 -0.97 2.03 4.76
N PHE A 71 -1.13 3.32 5.04
CA PHE A 71 -0.70 3.93 6.30
C PHE A 71 -1.39 3.28 7.50
N THR A 72 -2.71 3.13 7.41
CA THR A 72 -3.53 2.50 8.48
C THR A 72 -3.08 1.07 8.74
N ASN A 73 -2.81 0.30 7.70
CA ASN A 73 -2.32 -1.07 7.84
C ASN A 73 -0.96 -1.14 8.52
N ALA A 74 -0.05 -0.23 8.21
CA ALA A 74 1.28 -0.19 8.81
C ALA A 74 1.25 0.20 10.29
N VAL A 75 0.42 1.18 10.69
CA VAL A 75 0.39 1.69 12.08
C VAL A 75 -0.53 0.84 12.97
N PHE A 76 -1.71 0.45 12.47
CA PHE A 76 -2.75 -0.15 13.33
C PHE A 76 -2.85 -1.67 13.19
N ASN A 77 -2.48 -2.24 12.06
CA ASN A 77 -2.67 -3.67 11.83
C ASN A 77 -1.37 -4.46 11.98
N ALA A 78 -0.27 -4.01 11.36
CA ALA A 78 0.99 -4.74 11.35
C ALA A 78 1.56 -5.02 12.75
N PRO A 79 1.54 -4.08 13.73
CA PRO A 79 2.03 -4.35 15.09
C PRO A 79 1.23 -5.44 15.81
N PHE A 80 -0.08 -5.56 15.55
CA PHE A 80 -1.03 -6.31 16.39
C PHE A 80 -1.58 -7.58 15.73
N VAL A 81 -1.00 -8.08 14.67
CA VAL A 81 -1.49 -9.29 13.96
C VAL A 81 -1.57 -10.52 14.88
N ASP A 82 -0.73 -10.60 15.90
CA ASP A 82 -0.67 -11.75 16.85
C ASP A 82 -1.52 -11.54 18.11
N ALA A 83 -2.07 -10.34 18.32
CA ALA A 83 -3.00 -10.09 19.41
C ALA A 83 -4.36 -10.69 19.06
N ASP A 84 -4.89 -11.55 19.95
CA ASP A 84 -6.20 -12.19 19.78
C ASP A 84 -7.26 -11.22 19.23
N ASN A 85 -7.97 -11.64 18.19
CA ASN A 85 -8.86 -10.86 17.32
C ASN A 85 -10.02 -10.08 18.02
N SER A 86 -10.06 -10.02 19.34
CA SER A 86 -11.22 -9.52 20.09
C SER A 86 -11.23 -8.01 20.38
N SER A 87 -10.12 -7.28 20.14
CA SER A 87 -10.04 -5.86 20.54
C SER A 87 -9.72 -4.86 19.43
N SER A 88 -9.43 -5.29 18.21
CA SER A 88 -8.90 -4.41 17.17
C SER A 88 -9.91 -3.50 16.47
N GLY A 89 -11.20 -3.74 16.58
CA GLY A 89 -12.24 -2.98 15.85
C GLY A 89 -12.72 -1.69 16.53
N ALA A 90 -12.80 -1.69 17.85
CA ALA A 90 -13.45 -0.61 18.61
C ALA A 90 -12.49 0.52 19.05
N SER A 91 -11.18 0.27 19.09
CA SER A 91 -10.19 1.21 19.65
C SER A 91 -9.55 2.15 18.62
N ARG A 92 -9.82 1.95 17.31
CA ARG A 92 -9.16 2.69 16.23
C ARG A 92 -9.48 4.18 16.16
N ASN A 93 -10.57 4.62 16.78
CA ASN A 93 -11.08 5.97 16.56
C ASN A 93 -10.69 7.00 17.63
N LEU A 94 -10.03 6.62 18.73
CA LEU A 94 -9.85 7.53 19.87
C LEU A 94 -8.46 7.51 20.52
N ALA A 95 -7.58 6.58 20.21
CA ALA A 95 -6.26 6.50 20.83
C ALA A 95 -5.15 6.86 19.84
N LEU A 96 -4.21 7.69 20.28
CA LEU A 96 -2.93 7.84 19.61
C LEU A 96 -2.23 6.47 19.65
N VAL A 97 -1.94 5.93 18.47
CA VAL A 97 -1.17 4.69 18.33
C VAL A 97 0.24 5.06 17.93
N GLU A 98 1.20 4.53 18.63
CA GLU A 98 2.63 4.67 18.36
C GLU A 98 3.23 3.29 18.08
N MET A 99 4.10 3.20 17.09
CA MET A 99 4.86 1.99 16.78
C MET A 99 5.87 1.72 17.91
N GLU A 100 6.36 0.49 18.03
CA GLU A 100 7.39 0.14 19.01
C GLU A 100 8.63 1.03 18.87
N GLU A 101 9.36 1.23 19.98
CA GLU A 101 10.54 2.09 20.00
C GLU A 101 11.58 1.64 18.94
N GLY A 102 12.04 2.61 18.15
CA GLY A 102 12.96 2.37 17.04
C GLY A 102 12.31 1.89 15.73
N HIS A 103 11.01 1.57 15.73
CA HIS A 103 10.26 1.19 14.53
C HIS A 103 9.71 2.42 13.82
N GLN A 104 9.81 2.40 12.49
CA GLN A 104 9.25 3.42 11.61
C GLN A 104 8.66 2.77 10.36
N GLY A 105 7.47 3.22 9.96
CA GLY A 105 6.94 2.96 8.64
C GLY A 105 7.39 4.05 7.67
N GLU A 106 7.34 3.75 6.37
CA GLU A 106 7.63 4.73 5.32
C GLU A 106 6.54 4.69 4.26
N LEU A 107 5.97 5.85 3.92
CA LEU A 107 5.05 6.02 2.80
C LEU A 107 5.80 6.64 1.61
N PHE A 108 5.60 6.08 0.41
CA PHE A 108 6.31 6.49 -0.80
C PHE A 108 5.34 6.95 -1.88
N LEU A 109 5.77 7.91 -2.69
CA LEU A 109 5.13 8.27 -3.95
C LEU A 109 6.20 8.50 -5.02
N GLY A 110 6.03 7.86 -6.17
CA GLY A 110 6.90 8.06 -7.33
C GLY A 110 6.17 7.90 -8.65
N THR A 111 6.80 8.32 -9.75
CA THR A 111 6.21 8.29 -11.09
C THR A 111 7.25 8.12 -12.18
N ASP A 112 6.86 7.49 -13.29
CA ASP A 112 7.57 7.46 -14.56
C ASP A 112 6.98 8.44 -15.60
N GLY A 113 6.00 9.28 -15.18
CA GLY A 113 5.28 10.19 -16.05
C GLY A 113 4.06 9.60 -16.76
N GLN A 114 3.89 8.27 -16.78
CA GLN A 114 2.71 7.57 -17.30
C GLN A 114 1.90 6.92 -16.18
N TYR A 115 2.60 6.28 -15.26
CA TYR A 115 2.07 5.68 -14.05
C TYR A 115 2.65 6.36 -12.82
N PHE A 116 1.99 6.20 -11.72
CA PHE A 116 2.54 6.50 -10.40
C PHE A 116 2.36 5.31 -9.46
N VAL A 117 3.21 5.24 -8.48
CA VAL A 117 3.21 4.22 -7.44
C VAL A 117 3.05 4.88 -6.10
N ILE A 118 2.09 4.40 -5.31
CA ILE A 118 2.02 4.66 -3.87
C ILE A 118 2.39 3.36 -3.16
N GLY A 119 3.26 3.46 -2.18
CA GLY A 119 3.67 2.32 -1.38
C GLY A 119 3.88 2.66 0.07
N CYS A 120 3.85 1.64 0.89
CA CYS A 120 4.15 1.74 2.31
C CYS A 120 4.96 0.53 2.75
N SER A 121 5.97 0.78 3.59
CA SER A 121 6.68 -0.27 4.31
C SER A 121 6.42 -0.18 5.80
N ASP A 122 6.45 -1.35 6.46
CA ASP A 122 6.45 -1.49 7.91
C ASP A 122 7.55 -2.47 8.36
N PRO A 123 8.08 -2.32 9.59
CA PRO A 123 9.20 -3.12 10.10
C PRO A 123 8.75 -4.41 10.82
N TYR A 124 7.59 -4.97 10.49
CA TYR A 124 7.07 -6.12 11.23
C TYR A 124 7.11 -7.43 10.44
N GLY A 125 7.03 -7.39 9.10
CA GLY A 125 7.04 -8.59 8.26
C GLY A 125 5.91 -9.57 8.58
N LYS A 126 4.72 -9.07 8.98
CA LYS A 126 3.58 -9.88 9.44
C LYS A 126 2.47 -10.04 8.39
N LEU A 127 2.66 -9.57 7.17
CA LEU A 127 1.66 -9.69 6.11
C LEU A 127 1.42 -11.16 5.76
N ASN A 128 0.20 -11.64 6.00
CA ASN A 128 -0.24 -12.96 5.57
C ASN A 128 -0.87 -12.88 4.17
N VAL A 129 -0.09 -13.21 3.16
CA VAL A 129 -0.50 -13.10 1.76
C VAL A 129 -1.64 -14.04 1.40
N LYS A 130 -1.67 -15.23 1.96
CA LYS A 130 -2.78 -16.17 1.73
C LYS A 130 -4.10 -15.54 2.18
N LYS A 131 -4.15 -15.00 3.40
CA LYS A 131 -5.32 -14.26 3.91
C LYS A 131 -5.66 -13.04 3.05
N LEU A 132 -4.66 -12.30 2.55
CA LEU A 132 -4.86 -11.17 1.66
C LEU A 132 -5.55 -11.59 0.35
N ILE A 133 -5.05 -12.63 -0.30
CA ILE A 133 -5.63 -13.17 -1.55
C ILE A 133 -7.06 -13.68 -1.30
N GLU A 134 -7.28 -14.46 -0.24
CA GLU A 134 -8.59 -14.98 0.14
C GLU A 134 -9.61 -13.84 0.36
N ARG A 135 -9.20 -12.75 0.98
CA ARG A 135 -10.05 -11.56 1.19
C ARG A 135 -10.38 -10.84 -0.12
N VAL A 136 -9.38 -10.59 -0.96
CA VAL A 136 -9.59 -9.98 -2.27
C VAL A 136 -10.54 -10.84 -3.11
N GLN A 137 -10.32 -12.16 -3.13
CA GLN A 137 -11.17 -13.11 -3.83
C GLN A 137 -12.60 -13.15 -3.25
N GLY A 138 -12.72 -13.14 -1.93
CA GLY A 138 -14.02 -13.10 -1.24
C GLY A 138 -14.85 -11.89 -1.64
N CYS A 139 -14.24 -10.69 -1.72
CA CYS A 139 -14.91 -9.48 -2.18
C CYS A 139 -15.37 -9.56 -3.66
N TYR A 140 -14.62 -10.25 -4.52
CA TYR A 140 -15.04 -10.49 -5.90
C TYR A 140 -16.22 -11.45 -6.00
N LEU A 141 -16.22 -12.52 -5.22
CA LEU A 141 -17.24 -13.59 -5.31
C LEU A 141 -18.55 -13.21 -4.63
N LYS A 142 -18.49 -12.53 -3.49
CA LYS A 142 -19.64 -12.21 -2.64
C LYS A 142 -20.14 -10.77 -2.80
N GLY A 143 -19.32 -9.89 -3.36
CA GLY A 143 -19.57 -8.46 -3.40
C GLY A 143 -19.19 -7.75 -2.09
N LEU A 144 -18.95 -6.44 -2.20
CA LEU A 144 -18.53 -5.59 -1.07
C LEU A 144 -19.53 -5.59 0.09
N ALA A 145 -20.83 -5.48 -0.21
CA ALA A 145 -21.87 -5.36 0.82
C ALA A 145 -21.96 -6.61 1.71
N GLU A 146 -21.84 -7.80 1.13
CA GLU A 146 -21.87 -9.06 1.88
C GLU A 146 -20.57 -9.27 2.67
N SER A 147 -19.44 -8.88 2.11
CA SER A 147 -18.13 -8.94 2.76
C SER A 147 -18.04 -7.99 3.98
N MET A 148 -18.74 -6.85 3.96
CA MET A 148 -18.85 -5.93 5.10
C MET A 148 -19.64 -6.52 6.28
N ASN A 149 -20.64 -7.35 6.00
CA ASN A 149 -21.54 -7.91 7.01
C ASN A 149 -20.97 -9.16 7.74
N MET A 150 -19.87 -9.73 7.27
CA MET A 150 -19.31 -10.95 7.85
C MET A 150 -18.47 -10.73 9.13
N GLY A 151 -18.58 -9.56 9.78
CA GLY A 151 -18.19 -9.37 11.18
C GLY A 151 -16.70 -9.37 11.52
N GLU A 152 -15.82 -9.60 10.57
CA GLU A 152 -14.38 -9.51 10.78
C GLU A 152 -13.86 -8.08 10.55
N GLY A 153 -14.27 -7.19 11.44
CA GLY A 153 -13.70 -5.86 11.69
C GLY A 153 -12.98 -5.15 10.54
N GLY A 154 -13.64 -4.83 9.40
CA GLY A 154 -13.13 -3.91 8.37
C GLY A 154 -11.81 -4.27 7.66
N ALA A 155 -11.03 -5.16 8.22
CA ALA A 155 -9.63 -5.45 7.88
C ALA A 155 -9.41 -6.25 6.56
N GLY A 156 -10.29 -6.17 5.60
CA GLY A 156 -10.11 -6.87 4.33
C GLY A 156 -10.61 -6.06 3.14
N ILE A 157 -11.53 -5.14 3.41
CA ILE A 157 -12.14 -4.29 2.39
C ILE A 157 -11.14 -3.28 1.86
N GLY A 158 -10.32 -2.69 2.73
CA GLY A 158 -9.31 -1.73 2.34
C GLY A 158 -8.28 -2.31 1.36
N CYS A 159 -7.77 -3.50 1.63
CA CYS A 159 -6.87 -4.18 0.68
C CYS A 159 -7.54 -4.44 -0.68
N PHE A 160 -8.83 -4.82 -0.69
CA PHE A 160 -9.59 -4.98 -1.91
C PHE A 160 -9.77 -3.64 -2.64
N MET A 161 -10.06 -2.55 -1.92
CA MET A 161 -10.19 -1.21 -2.51
C MET A 161 -8.85 -0.74 -3.09
N CYS A 162 -7.73 -0.98 -2.42
CA CYS A 162 -6.39 -0.72 -2.96
C CYS A 162 -6.14 -1.50 -4.25
N PHE A 163 -6.49 -2.80 -4.25
CA PHE A 163 -6.37 -3.63 -5.44
C PHE A 163 -7.28 -3.13 -6.57
N GLN A 164 -8.52 -2.73 -6.28
CA GLN A 164 -9.44 -2.16 -7.26
C GLN A 164 -8.97 -0.82 -7.83
N ALA A 165 -8.35 0.02 -7.00
CA ALA A 165 -7.80 1.31 -7.42
C ALA A 165 -6.57 1.17 -8.31
N SER A 166 -5.79 0.09 -8.15
CA SER A 166 -4.52 -0.14 -8.86
C SER A 166 -4.68 -0.97 -10.13
N THR A 167 -3.72 -0.84 -11.05
CA THR A 167 -3.50 -1.75 -12.19
C THR A 167 -2.58 -2.89 -11.81
N SER A 168 -1.63 -2.63 -10.91
CA SER A 168 -0.75 -3.65 -10.35
C SER A 168 -0.58 -3.43 -8.85
N TYR A 169 -0.75 -4.50 -8.10
CA TYR A 169 -0.57 -4.55 -6.65
C TYR A 169 0.65 -5.44 -6.36
N PHE A 170 1.63 -4.89 -5.66
CA PHE A 170 2.84 -5.60 -5.25
C PHE A 170 2.83 -5.74 -3.74
N ALA A 171 3.09 -6.95 -3.27
CA ALA A 171 3.30 -7.23 -1.86
C ALA A 171 4.60 -8.01 -1.69
N ALA A 172 5.48 -7.50 -0.86
CA ALA A 172 6.73 -8.15 -0.51
C ALA A 172 6.84 -8.29 1.00
N VAL A 173 7.31 -9.43 1.47
CA VAL A 173 7.48 -9.69 2.89
C VAL A 173 8.79 -10.43 3.16
N THR A 174 9.51 -9.97 4.18
CA THR A 174 10.54 -10.73 4.87
C THR A 174 9.96 -11.06 6.25
N PRO A 175 9.53 -12.32 6.49
CA PRO A 175 8.81 -12.69 7.71
C PRO A 175 9.55 -12.26 8.99
N GLY A 176 8.84 -11.58 9.88
CA GLY A 176 9.36 -11.07 11.15
C GLY A 176 10.34 -9.89 11.03
N ASN A 177 10.48 -9.29 9.83
CA ASN A 177 11.43 -8.21 9.61
C ASN A 177 10.79 -7.01 8.88
N GLU A 178 10.18 -7.21 7.70
CA GLU A 178 9.70 -6.09 6.90
C GLU A 178 8.56 -6.52 5.98
N THR A 179 7.56 -5.64 5.84
CA THR A 179 6.53 -5.70 4.81
C THR A 179 6.66 -4.49 3.90
N LEU A 180 6.43 -4.68 2.60
CA LEU A 180 6.30 -3.61 1.62
C LEU A 180 5.10 -3.88 0.74
N VAL A 181 4.21 -2.89 0.61
CA VAL A 181 3.09 -2.93 -0.32
C VAL A 181 3.18 -1.73 -1.26
N LEU A 182 3.01 -1.96 -2.57
CA LEU A 182 3.00 -0.93 -3.59
C LEU A 182 1.76 -1.09 -4.48
N CYS A 183 1.11 0.03 -4.79
CA CYS A 183 -0.02 0.13 -5.70
C CYS A 183 0.35 1.00 -6.89
N MET A 184 0.37 0.44 -8.09
CA MET A 184 0.64 1.18 -9.33
C MET A 184 -0.67 1.63 -9.95
N MET A 185 -0.75 2.89 -10.35
CA MET A 185 -1.93 3.52 -10.94
C MET A 185 -1.55 4.38 -12.14
N PRO A 186 -2.39 4.46 -13.21
CA PRO A 186 -2.13 5.32 -14.34
C PRO A 186 -2.44 6.80 -14.00
N LEU A 187 -1.57 7.71 -14.44
CA LEU A 187 -1.79 9.15 -14.28
C LEU A 187 -2.91 9.68 -15.17
N LYS A 188 -3.06 9.12 -16.38
CA LYS A 188 -4.01 9.59 -17.39
C LYS A 188 -4.78 8.40 -17.97
N MET A 189 -5.87 8.05 -17.31
CA MET A 189 -6.76 7.01 -17.81
C MET A 189 -8.20 7.34 -17.44
N SER A 190 -9.14 7.14 -18.38
CA SER A 190 -10.56 7.28 -18.05
C SER A 190 -11.02 6.13 -17.16
N GLN A 191 -11.99 6.39 -16.30
CA GLN A 191 -12.55 5.41 -15.36
C GLN A 191 -12.98 4.12 -16.09
N ARG A 192 -13.67 4.26 -17.22
CA ARG A 192 -14.10 3.11 -18.05
C ARG A 192 -12.92 2.24 -18.52
N LYS A 193 -11.81 2.85 -18.95
CA LYS A 193 -10.61 2.08 -19.35
C LYS A 193 -9.97 1.40 -18.15
N LYS A 194 -9.93 2.07 -17.01
CA LYS A 194 -9.39 1.53 -15.75
C LYS A 194 -10.14 0.28 -15.28
N GLU A 195 -11.48 0.29 -15.39
CA GLU A 195 -12.34 -0.84 -15.03
C GLU A 195 -12.15 -2.05 -15.99
N GLN A 196 -11.79 -1.81 -17.22
CA GLN A 196 -11.57 -2.83 -18.25
C GLN A 196 -10.14 -3.37 -18.28
N GLN A 197 -9.19 -2.73 -17.59
CA GLN A 197 -7.81 -3.20 -17.56
C GLN A 197 -7.66 -4.47 -16.73
N PRO A 198 -6.88 -5.46 -17.21
CA PRO A 198 -6.43 -6.56 -16.39
C PRO A 198 -5.68 -6.02 -15.16
N LYS A 199 -5.96 -6.61 -14.00
CA LYS A 199 -5.29 -6.27 -12.76
C LYS A 199 -4.26 -7.33 -12.44
N ASN A 200 -3.08 -6.90 -12.02
CA ASN A 200 -1.97 -7.77 -11.67
C ASN A 200 -1.76 -7.79 -10.16
N PHE A 201 -1.49 -8.96 -9.63
CA PHE A 201 -1.08 -9.15 -8.25
C PHE A 201 0.29 -9.82 -8.25
N HIS A 202 1.28 -9.16 -7.65
CA HIS A 202 2.65 -9.64 -7.53
C HIS A 202 2.96 -9.87 -6.06
N PHE A 203 3.44 -11.07 -5.76
CA PHE A 203 3.84 -11.41 -4.41
C PHE A 203 5.28 -11.94 -4.37
N MET A 204 6.04 -11.47 -3.38
CA MET A 204 7.41 -11.87 -3.14
C MET A 204 7.62 -12.14 -1.66
N GLU A 205 8.09 -13.34 -1.33
CA GLU A 205 8.51 -13.69 0.02
C GLU A 205 10.02 -13.89 0.02
N PHE A 206 10.70 -13.17 0.90
CA PHE A 206 12.15 -13.24 1.05
C PHE A 206 12.52 -13.99 2.33
N LYS A 207 13.48 -14.88 2.23
CA LYS A 207 14.00 -15.57 3.41
C LYS A 207 14.81 -14.60 4.26
N ASN A 208 14.60 -14.67 5.57
CA ASN A 208 15.45 -13.96 6.52
C ASN A 208 16.89 -14.54 6.42
N LYS A 209 17.89 -13.68 6.27
CA LYS A 209 19.30 -14.11 6.11
C LYS A 209 19.85 -14.81 7.36
N ASP A 210 19.21 -14.61 8.50
CA ASP A 210 19.62 -15.12 9.81
C ASP A 210 19.08 -16.54 10.11
N GLN A 211 18.27 -17.12 9.23
CA GLN A 211 17.84 -18.52 9.31
C GLN A 211 18.75 -19.39 8.43
N LYS A 212 19.95 -19.63 8.91
CA LYS A 212 20.84 -20.70 8.45
C LYS A 212 20.79 -21.86 9.40
#